data_07d1034108d29eef3b2a99c9e50eeaff
#
_entry.id   07d1034108d29eef3b2a99c9e50eeaff
#
_cell.length_a   1.000
_cell.length_b   1.000
_cell.length_c   1.000
_cell.angle_alpha   90.00
_cell.angle_beta   90.00
_cell.angle_gamma   90.00
#
_symmetry.space_group_name_H-M   'P 1'
#
loop_
_entity.id
_entity.type
_entity.pdbx_description
1 polymer ?
#
loop_
_entity_poly.entity_id
_entity_poly.type
_entity_poly.pdbx_seq_one_letter_code
_entity_poly.pdbx_strand_id
1 'polypeptide(L)'
;MSRFRRREHDEGEEHDVSKELFLGIMMLMLCLGIMILNVAQPVWRVHQHDPELGDVVVVYTADGMGLSEDGYTIVRPLQNWEFKGLVESLVTRPQADLHLFRRGGSRERLLNHAAHADSMLSTGPDGKKNRPAVYIHTW
;
A
#
# COMPACT_ATOMS: atom_id res chain seq x y z
N MET A 1 23.35 19.29 -57.75
CA MET A 1 21.94 19.17 -57.33
C MET A 1 21.67 17.91 -56.54
N SER A 2 22.34 16.79 -56.84
CA SER A 2 22.18 15.52 -56.07
C SER A 2 22.64 15.62 -54.60
N ARG A 3 23.55 16.56 -54.27
CA ARG A 3 24.00 16.78 -52.87
C ARG A 3 22.92 17.40 -51.97
N PHE A 4 22.01 18.21 -52.50
CA PHE A 4 20.90 18.81 -51.76
C PHE A 4 19.86 17.78 -51.36
N ARG A 5 19.49 16.85 -52.24
CA ARG A 5 18.55 15.78 -51.95
C ARG A 5 19.09 14.79 -50.93
N ARG A 6 20.39 14.54 -50.96
CA ARG A 6 21.04 13.64 -50.01
C ARG A 6 21.04 14.22 -48.59
N ARG A 7 21.17 15.52 -48.47
CA ARG A 7 21.18 16.23 -47.20
C ARG A 7 19.79 16.26 -46.53
N GLU A 8 18.76 16.50 -47.30
CA GLU A 8 17.36 16.42 -46.83
C GLU A 8 16.98 15.04 -46.36
N HIS A 9 17.45 13.99 -47.02
CA HIS A 9 17.19 12.60 -46.65
C HIS A 9 17.89 12.24 -45.34
N ASP A 10 19.12 12.67 -45.13
CA ASP A 10 19.89 12.46 -43.91
C ASP A 10 19.26 13.18 -42.72
N GLU A 11 18.78 14.38 -42.88
CA GLU A 11 18.06 15.13 -41.84
C GLU A 11 16.74 14.46 -41.47
N GLY A 12 16.02 13.90 -42.40
CA GLY A 12 14.78 13.14 -42.15
C GLY A 12 15.04 11.85 -41.38
N GLU A 13 16.09 11.13 -41.72
CA GLU A 13 16.48 9.90 -40.98
C GLU A 13 16.91 10.20 -39.54
N GLU A 14 17.72 11.22 -39.32
CA GLU A 14 18.12 11.64 -37.99
C GLU A 14 16.91 12.06 -37.14
N HIS A 15 15.94 12.72 -37.72
CA HIS A 15 14.72 13.15 -37.03
C HIS A 15 13.86 11.95 -36.62
N ASP A 16 13.73 10.94 -37.47
CA ASP A 16 12.97 9.72 -37.18
C ASP A 16 13.66 8.88 -36.10
N VAL A 17 14.97 8.73 -36.16
CA VAL A 17 15.77 8.06 -35.12
C VAL A 17 15.64 8.78 -33.76
N SER A 18 15.65 10.12 -33.78
CA SER A 18 15.46 10.92 -32.57
C SER A 18 14.09 10.73 -31.94
N LYS A 19 13.03 10.62 -32.75
CA LYS A 19 11.68 10.33 -32.26
C LYS A 19 11.57 8.95 -31.64
N GLU A 20 12.13 7.94 -32.29
CA GLU A 20 12.14 6.57 -31.78
C GLU A 20 12.91 6.48 -30.46
N LEU A 21 14.05 7.13 -30.36
CA LEU A 21 14.85 7.23 -29.14
C LEU A 21 14.05 7.91 -28.01
N PHE A 22 13.38 9.00 -28.31
CA PHE A 22 12.56 9.73 -27.35
C PHE A 22 11.40 8.88 -26.83
N LEU A 23 10.69 8.19 -27.71
CA LEU A 23 9.62 7.26 -27.34
C LEU A 23 10.13 6.11 -26.48
N GLY A 24 11.29 5.55 -26.82
CA GLY A 24 11.93 4.49 -26.05
C GLY A 24 12.30 4.95 -24.64
N ILE A 25 12.84 6.13 -24.49
CA ILE A 25 13.19 6.75 -23.19
C ILE A 25 11.92 7.01 -22.39
N MET A 26 10.86 7.55 -23.00
CA MET A 26 9.58 7.78 -22.35
C MET A 26 8.97 6.49 -21.81
N MET A 27 8.99 5.43 -22.61
CA MET A 27 8.49 4.10 -22.20
C MET A 27 9.32 3.53 -21.05
N LEU A 28 10.63 3.65 -21.11
CA LEU A 28 11.53 3.21 -20.05
C LEU A 28 11.26 3.95 -18.73
N MET A 29 11.11 5.27 -18.79
CA MET A 29 10.79 6.09 -17.61
C MET A 29 9.44 5.74 -17.02
N LEU A 30 8.45 5.47 -17.87
CA LEU A 30 7.12 5.05 -17.43
C LEU A 30 7.17 3.70 -16.72
N CYS A 31 7.90 2.73 -17.26
CA CYS A 31 8.11 1.42 -16.65
C CYS A 31 8.84 1.54 -15.31
N LEU A 32 9.89 2.34 -15.24
CA LEU A 32 10.63 2.59 -14.00
C LEU A 32 9.74 3.27 -12.95
N GLY A 33 8.92 4.24 -13.36
CA GLY A 33 7.97 4.90 -12.48
C GLY A 33 6.95 3.93 -11.89
N ILE A 34 6.41 3.02 -12.70
CA ILE A 34 5.50 1.97 -12.24
C ILE A 34 6.20 1.02 -11.27
N MET A 35 7.43 0.61 -11.57
CA MET A 35 8.21 -0.25 -10.69
C MET A 35 8.50 0.41 -9.35
N ILE A 36 8.88 1.68 -9.35
CA ILE A 36 9.14 2.45 -8.12
C ILE A 36 7.87 2.59 -7.29
N LEU A 37 6.72 2.87 -7.90
CA LEU A 37 5.44 2.94 -7.21
C LEU A 37 5.07 1.60 -6.56
N ASN A 38 5.30 0.49 -7.24
CA ASN A 38 5.04 -0.83 -6.71
C ASN A 38 5.98 -1.18 -5.54
N VAL A 39 7.24 -0.78 -5.61
CA VAL A 39 8.22 -1.03 -4.53
C VAL A 39 7.99 -0.10 -3.35
N ALA A 40 7.58 1.15 -3.60
CA ALA A 40 7.35 2.14 -2.55
C ALA A 40 6.01 1.96 -1.83
N GLN A 41 5.09 1.15 -2.36
CA GLN A 41 3.84 0.86 -1.68
C GLN A 41 4.11 0.03 -0.42
N PRO A 42 3.59 0.46 0.75
CA PRO A 42 3.69 -0.35 1.95
C PRO A 42 3.05 -1.72 1.72
N VAL A 43 3.68 -2.75 2.25
CA VAL A 43 3.24 -4.14 2.06
C VAL A 43 2.06 -4.44 2.99
N TRP A 44 0.98 -3.71 2.86
CA TRP A 44 -0.29 -4.15 3.42
C TRP A 44 -1.01 -4.98 2.34
N ARG A 45 -1.44 -6.12 2.75
CA ARG A 45 -2.18 -7.00 1.85
C ARG A 45 -3.64 -6.59 1.85
N VAL A 46 -4.12 -6.12 0.70
CA VAL A 46 -5.56 -6.05 0.48
C VAL A 46 -6.02 -7.48 0.25
N HIS A 47 -6.70 -8.06 1.23
CA HIS A 47 -7.04 -9.46 1.19
C HIS A 47 -8.45 -9.70 1.70
N GLN A 48 -9.15 -10.64 1.05
CA GLN A 48 -10.42 -11.18 1.54
C GLN A 48 -10.18 -12.31 2.56
N HIS A 49 -9.24 -12.11 3.47
CA HIS A 49 -8.95 -13.11 4.49
C HIS A 49 -9.84 -12.85 5.70
N ASP A 50 -10.61 -13.85 6.07
CA ASP A 50 -11.47 -13.73 7.25
C ASP A 50 -10.64 -13.71 8.53
N PRO A 51 -10.99 -12.89 9.53
CA PRO A 51 -10.30 -12.87 10.81
C PRO A 51 -10.40 -14.22 11.50
N GLU A 52 -9.27 -14.70 11.99
CA GLU A 52 -9.21 -15.91 12.79
C GLU A 52 -9.35 -15.59 14.28
N LEU A 53 -9.57 -16.62 15.07
CA LEU A 53 -9.67 -16.48 16.52
C LEU A 53 -8.35 -15.96 17.09
N GLY A 54 -8.42 -14.88 17.86
CA GLY A 54 -7.26 -14.21 18.44
C GLY A 54 -6.74 -13.03 17.63
N ASP A 55 -7.21 -12.85 16.40
CA ASP A 55 -6.87 -11.67 15.60
C ASP A 55 -7.55 -10.41 16.15
N VAL A 56 -6.89 -9.27 15.92
CA VAL A 56 -7.45 -7.98 16.29
C VAL A 56 -8.17 -7.39 15.08
N VAL A 57 -9.45 -7.05 15.28
CA VAL A 57 -10.30 -6.47 14.23
C VAL A 57 -10.73 -5.08 14.65
N VAL A 58 -10.42 -4.08 13.82
CA VAL A 58 -10.81 -2.69 14.03
C VAL A 58 -11.72 -2.27 12.88
N VAL A 59 -12.85 -1.69 13.22
CA VAL A 59 -13.84 -1.21 12.25
C VAL A 59 -13.88 0.31 12.28
N TYR A 60 -13.81 0.93 11.11
CA TYR A 60 -13.89 2.37 10.93
C TYR A 60 -15.25 2.73 10.39
N THR A 61 -16.04 3.42 11.19
CA THR A 61 -17.38 3.91 10.82
C THR A 61 -17.39 5.41 10.68
N ALA A 62 -18.51 5.96 10.18
CA ALA A 62 -18.71 7.41 10.09
C ALA A 62 -18.64 8.11 11.47
N ASP A 63 -19.03 7.41 12.53
CA ASP A 63 -19.05 7.93 13.90
C ASP A 63 -17.71 7.76 14.64
N GLY A 64 -16.80 6.99 14.09
CA GLY A 64 -15.51 6.73 14.71
C GLY A 64 -14.97 5.35 14.39
N MET A 65 -14.23 4.78 15.32
CA MET A 65 -13.69 3.43 15.18
C MET A 65 -13.93 2.62 16.45
N GLY A 66 -13.86 1.30 16.31
CA GLY A 66 -14.04 0.42 17.44
C GLY A 66 -13.52 -0.98 17.18
N LEU A 67 -13.38 -1.74 18.25
CA LEU A 67 -13.05 -3.16 18.18
C LEU A 67 -14.26 -3.96 17.78
N SER A 68 -14.05 -4.96 16.94
CA SER A 68 -15.09 -5.84 16.44
C SER A 68 -14.58 -7.30 16.46
N GLU A 69 -15.51 -8.23 16.51
CA GLU A 69 -15.20 -9.65 16.37
C GLU A 69 -15.48 -10.16 14.96
N ASP A 70 -16.49 -9.60 14.31
CA ASP A 70 -16.98 -10.04 13.00
C ASP A 70 -16.62 -9.12 11.83
N GLY A 71 -16.09 -7.93 12.13
CA GLY A 71 -15.80 -6.92 11.12
C GLY A 71 -17.00 -6.03 10.77
N TYR A 72 -18.14 -6.20 11.41
CA TYR A 72 -19.36 -5.44 11.15
C TYR A 72 -19.85 -4.67 12.38
N THR A 73 -19.91 -5.33 13.52
CA THR A 73 -20.48 -4.78 14.74
C THR A 73 -19.38 -4.33 15.68
N ILE A 74 -19.45 -3.09 16.14
CA ILE A 74 -18.51 -2.57 17.13
C ILE A 74 -18.91 -3.09 18.50
N VAL A 75 -18.02 -3.85 19.12
CA VAL A 75 -18.19 -4.35 20.49
C VAL A 75 -17.76 -3.30 21.51
N ARG A 76 -16.69 -2.58 21.20
CA ARG A 76 -16.15 -1.52 22.07
C ARG A 76 -15.62 -0.36 21.23
N PRO A 77 -16.03 0.89 21.51
CA PRO A 77 -15.44 2.04 20.83
C PRO A 77 -13.96 2.18 21.19
N LEU A 78 -13.17 2.64 20.21
CA LEU A 78 -11.73 2.75 20.32
C LEU A 78 -11.29 4.19 20.05
N GLN A 79 -10.42 4.71 20.90
CA GLN A 79 -9.82 6.02 20.69
C GLN A 79 -8.49 5.90 19.93
N ASN A 80 -8.04 7.00 19.31
CA ASN A 80 -6.78 7.00 18.55
C ASN A 80 -5.57 6.57 19.40
N TRP A 81 -5.50 7.00 20.63
CA TRP A 81 -4.41 6.63 21.53
C TRP A 81 -4.47 5.16 21.95
N GLU A 82 -5.65 4.58 22.03
CA GLU A 82 -5.84 3.16 22.34
C GLU A 82 -5.36 2.27 21.17
N PHE A 83 -5.48 2.75 19.94
CA PHE A 83 -4.98 2.04 18.76
C PHE A 83 -3.47 1.78 18.85
N LYS A 84 -2.70 2.76 19.31
CA LYS A 84 -1.26 2.58 19.51
C LYS A 84 -0.95 1.47 20.52
N GLY A 85 -1.63 1.45 21.63
CA GLY A 85 -1.50 0.40 22.63
C GLY A 85 -1.87 -0.98 22.09
N LEU A 86 -2.86 -1.03 21.23
CA LEU A 86 -3.28 -2.26 20.55
C LEU A 86 -2.20 -2.80 19.62
N VAL A 87 -1.59 -1.94 18.82
CA VAL A 87 -0.48 -2.31 17.92
C VAL A 87 0.73 -2.77 18.72
N GLU A 88 1.05 -2.09 19.81
CA GLU A 88 2.14 -2.48 20.73
C GLU A 88 1.88 -3.88 21.32
N SER A 89 0.64 -4.19 21.67
CA SER A 89 0.28 -5.51 22.18
C SER A 89 0.45 -6.60 21.12
N LEU A 90 0.27 -6.28 19.83
CA LEU A 90 0.46 -7.22 18.73
C LEU A 90 1.94 -7.56 18.51
N VAL A 91 2.85 -6.66 18.83
CA VAL A 91 4.30 -6.93 18.75
C VAL A 91 4.68 -8.12 19.63
N THR A 92 4.01 -8.29 20.76
CA THR A 92 4.23 -9.42 21.69
C THR A 92 3.48 -10.69 21.31
N ARG A 93 2.57 -10.61 20.33
CA ARG A 93 1.78 -11.74 19.85
C ARG A 93 2.00 -11.95 18.35
N PRO A 94 3.08 -12.60 17.93
CA PRO A 94 3.44 -12.70 16.52
C PRO A 94 2.47 -13.53 15.66
N GLN A 95 1.57 -14.29 16.28
CA GLN A 95 0.59 -15.13 15.57
C GLN A 95 -0.76 -14.44 15.34
N ALA A 96 -0.99 -13.30 15.98
CA ALA A 96 -2.23 -12.54 15.82
C ALA A 96 -2.08 -11.49 14.73
N ASP A 97 -3.02 -11.48 13.79
CA ASP A 97 -3.04 -10.51 12.69
C ASP A 97 -3.94 -9.32 13.02
N LEU A 98 -3.70 -8.20 12.36
CA LEU A 98 -4.52 -7.01 12.48
C LEU A 98 -5.38 -6.84 11.24
N HIS A 99 -6.70 -6.77 11.43
CA HIS A 99 -7.66 -6.55 10.37
C HIS A 99 -8.32 -5.19 10.53
N LEU A 100 -8.28 -4.38 9.48
CA LEU A 100 -8.89 -3.06 9.44
C LEU A 100 -10.04 -3.05 8.44
N PHE A 101 -11.25 -2.90 8.95
CA PHE A 101 -12.46 -2.86 8.13
C PHE A 101 -12.98 -1.43 8.00
N ARG A 102 -13.25 -1.01 6.78
CA ARG A 102 -13.88 0.27 6.53
C ARG A 102 -15.38 0.08 6.30
N ARG A 103 -16.18 0.65 7.19
CA ARG A 103 -17.64 0.61 7.12
C ARG A 103 -18.20 2.03 7.21
N GLY A 104 -17.95 2.84 6.18
CA GLY A 104 -18.40 4.22 6.13
C GLY A 104 -17.48 5.24 6.78
N GLY A 105 -16.34 4.82 7.31
CA GLY A 105 -15.36 5.71 7.92
C GLY A 105 -14.40 6.35 6.91
N SER A 106 -13.51 7.19 7.42
CA SER A 106 -12.49 7.85 6.63
C SER A 106 -11.45 6.85 6.12
N ARG A 107 -11.27 6.81 4.82
CA ARG A 107 -10.24 6.00 4.16
C ARG A 107 -8.83 6.47 4.56
N GLU A 108 -8.64 7.78 4.63
CA GLU A 108 -7.37 8.38 5.01
C GLU A 108 -6.94 7.97 6.43
N ARG A 109 -7.87 8.02 7.38
CA ARG A 109 -7.62 7.59 8.76
C ARG A 109 -7.24 6.11 8.83
N LEU A 110 -7.94 5.25 8.11
CA LEU A 110 -7.63 3.83 8.02
C LEU A 110 -6.24 3.61 7.46
N LEU A 111 -5.91 4.28 6.35
CA LEU A 111 -4.60 4.14 5.71
C LEU A 111 -3.46 4.65 6.60
N ASN A 112 -3.67 5.75 7.31
CA ASN A 112 -2.68 6.28 8.26
C ASN A 112 -2.44 5.31 9.43
N HIS A 113 -3.49 4.71 9.96
CA HIS A 113 -3.38 3.71 11.01
C HIS A 113 -2.73 2.43 10.50
N ALA A 114 -3.05 2.00 9.28
CA ALA A 114 -2.41 0.85 8.66
C ALA A 114 -0.92 1.06 8.45
N ALA A 115 -0.52 2.23 7.97
CA ALA A 115 0.88 2.59 7.79
C ALA A 115 1.64 2.60 9.11
N HIS A 116 1.05 3.17 10.16
CA HIS A 116 1.63 3.19 11.49
C HIS A 116 1.80 1.78 12.07
N ALA A 117 0.78 0.95 11.95
CA ALA A 117 0.82 -0.43 12.41
C ALA A 117 1.88 -1.25 11.66
N ASP A 118 1.93 -1.11 10.34
CA ASP A 118 2.91 -1.79 9.51
C ASP A 118 4.34 -1.37 9.87
N SER A 119 4.56 -0.08 10.09
CA SER A 119 5.84 0.46 10.53
C SER A 119 6.27 -0.14 11.87
N MET A 120 5.39 -0.18 12.86
CA MET A 120 5.70 -0.73 14.18
C MET A 120 5.93 -2.24 14.15
N LEU A 121 5.14 -2.97 13.41
CA LEU A 121 5.25 -4.42 13.30
C LEU A 121 6.46 -4.85 12.46
N SER A 122 6.89 -4.01 11.51
CA SER A 122 8.06 -4.28 10.68
C SER A 122 9.40 -4.03 11.40
N THR A 123 9.41 -3.18 12.42
CA THR A 123 10.61 -2.84 13.19
C THR A 123 10.87 -3.75 14.40
N GLY A 124 10.13 -4.83 14.53
CA GLY A 124 10.32 -5.80 15.59
C GLY A 124 11.74 -6.37 15.63
N PRO A 125 12.25 -6.73 16.84
CA PRO A 125 13.66 -7.10 17.03
C PRO A 125 14.14 -8.30 16.23
N ASP A 126 13.24 -9.17 15.79
CA ASP A 126 13.61 -10.40 15.10
C ASP A 126 13.57 -10.32 13.57
N GLY A 127 13.09 -9.23 12.99
CA GLY A 127 13.15 -8.96 11.55
C GLY A 127 12.59 -10.04 10.63
N LYS A 128 11.93 -11.07 11.14
CA LYS A 128 11.68 -12.30 10.41
C LYS A 128 10.22 -12.79 10.44
N LYS A 129 9.99 -13.74 9.64
CA LYS A 129 8.88 -14.59 9.20
C LYS A 129 7.60 -14.72 10.05
N ASN A 130 7.58 -14.35 11.31
CA ASN A 130 6.46 -14.53 12.23
C ASN A 130 5.86 -13.18 12.67
N ARG A 131 5.80 -12.23 11.76
CA ARG A 131 5.22 -10.92 12.07
C ARG A 131 3.72 -10.95 11.89
N PRO A 132 2.98 -10.25 12.76
CA PRO A 132 1.57 -9.97 12.48
C PRO A 132 1.42 -9.26 11.14
N ALA A 133 0.48 -9.73 10.33
CA ALA A 133 0.15 -9.09 9.07
C ALA A 133 -0.97 -8.07 9.29
N VAL A 134 -0.94 -6.99 8.51
CA VAL A 134 -2.01 -5.99 8.49
C VAL A 134 -2.85 -6.20 7.25
N TYR A 135 -4.12 -6.52 7.44
CA TYR A 135 -5.08 -6.73 6.35
C TYR A 135 -6.06 -5.58 6.31
N ILE A 136 -6.26 -5.02 5.12
CA ILE A 136 -7.22 -3.95 4.90
C ILE A 136 -8.40 -4.51 4.11
N HIS A 137 -9.59 -4.36 4.67
CA HIS A 137 -10.84 -4.75 4.04
C HIS A 137 -11.63 -3.50 3.66
N THR A 138 -11.64 -3.19 2.40
CA THR A 138 -12.40 -2.06 1.83
C THR A 138 -13.44 -2.60 0.86
N TRP A 139 -14.67 -2.22 1.11
CA TRP A 139 -15.80 -2.53 0.22
C TRP A 139 -16.39 -1.25 -0.37
#